data_f4f6c2d5a3672d5dfa8d068a06491e71
#
_entry.id   f4f6c2d5a3672d5dfa8d068a06491e71
#
_cell.length_a   1.000
_cell.length_b   1.000
_cell.length_c   1.000
_cell.angle_alpha   90.00
_cell.angle_beta   90.00
_cell.angle_gamma   90.00
#
_symmetry.space_group_name_H-M   'P 1'
#
loop_
_entity.id
_entity.type
_entity.pdbx_description
1 polymer ?
#
loop_
_entity_poly.entity_id
_entity_poly.type
_entity_poly.pdbx_seq_one_letter_code
_entity_poly.pdbx_strand_id
1 'polypeptide(L)'
;MTGSRAGDETRSPDDERWRAAHRAAHRAVLDHLLRLVAEHSPLGEDLVLRGSMVMSAWVGAEARDPADLDWIVPQPLLVPVDPAHPYPYVDGLESVQQWPEAADGAERYEIWKFEEFDTGGLRPMVPPDGLHWVFEAEPEERPPHLALLDLVRERPVAAPGVVLDVNGARPDGIWTYVEYETPGVRLTIPWAAEGLPPGEARLDFARDEPLPELPVWTAIPRADGSGRTVVRTPGPALSLAWKLLWLHTDCASEGHARAKDLYDAVLLAEAEVTRLSPRLLRKVFRRAPDVGTPAPDDA
;
A
#
# COMPACT_ATOMS: atom_id res chain seq x y z
N MET A 1 46.14 19.76 22.67
CA MET A 1 46.05 19.28 21.27
C MET A 1 46.24 17.80 21.29
N THR A 2 45.18 17.04 21.34
CA THR A 2 45.16 15.60 21.11
C THR A 2 43.83 15.25 20.48
N GLY A 3 43.80 15.16 19.15
CA GLY A 3 42.67 14.74 18.39
C GLY A 3 42.38 13.26 18.61
N SER A 4 41.22 12.96 19.21
CA SER A 4 40.68 11.60 19.25
C SER A 4 40.19 11.25 17.85
N ARG A 5 40.87 10.38 17.15
CA ARG A 5 40.41 9.68 15.97
C ARG A 5 39.28 8.74 16.43
N ALA A 6 38.06 9.00 15.99
CA ALA A 6 36.98 8.05 16.06
C ALA A 6 37.43 6.77 15.32
N GLY A 7 37.47 5.66 16.04
CA GLY A 7 37.87 4.38 15.51
C GLY A 7 36.89 3.93 14.47
N ASP A 8 37.40 3.64 13.28
CA ASP A 8 36.78 2.82 12.28
C ASP A 8 36.72 1.39 12.88
N GLU A 9 35.60 1.06 13.51
CA GLU A 9 35.34 -0.31 13.97
C GLU A 9 35.23 -1.19 12.74
N THR A 10 36.33 -1.84 12.38
CA THR A 10 36.39 -2.89 11.34
C THR A 10 35.38 -3.98 11.72
N ARG A 11 34.23 -3.98 11.07
CA ARG A 11 33.17 -4.97 11.22
C ARG A 11 33.76 -6.36 10.93
N SER A 12 33.50 -7.34 11.82
CA SER A 12 33.94 -8.72 11.63
C SER A 12 33.29 -9.32 10.37
N PRO A 13 34.02 -10.10 9.56
CA PRO A 13 33.45 -10.85 8.43
C PRO A 13 32.31 -11.78 8.86
N ASP A 14 32.31 -12.25 10.09
CA ASP A 14 31.22 -13.08 10.64
C ASP A 14 29.96 -12.26 10.88
N ASP A 15 30.05 -10.99 11.29
CA ASP A 15 28.93 -10.08 11.44
C ASP A 15 28.26 -9.77 10.10
N GLU A 16 29.05 -9.65 9.03
CA GLU A 16 28.52 -9.41 7.69
C GLU A 16 27.80 -10.64 7.13
N ARG A 17 28.37 -11.82 7.29
CA ARG A 17 27.74 -13.09 6.89
C ARG A 17 26.44 -13.31 7.63
N TRP A 18 26.44 -13.06 8.92
CA TRP A 18 25.27 -13.19 9.76
C TRP A 18 24.15 -12.22 9.31
N ARG A 19 24.47 -10.94 9.08
CA ARG A 19 23.49 -9.96 8.58
C ARG A 19 22.97 -10.33 7.20
N ALA A 20 23.81 -10.84 6.32
CA ALA A 20 23.40 -11.30 5.01
C ALA A 20 22.44 -12.49 5.11
N ALA A 21 22.72 -13.46 5.97
CA ALA A 21 21.85 -14.61 6.22
C ALA A 21 20.50 -14.17 6.81
N HIS A 22 20.51 -13.24 7.76
CA HIS A 22 19.29 -12.70 8.36
C HIS A 22 18.42 -11.93 7.32
N ARG A 23 19.06 -11.10 6.48
CA ARG A 23 18.35 -10.43 5.37
C ARG A 23 17.76 -11.44 4.37
N ALA A 24 18.50 -12.49 4.03
CA ALA A 24 18.02 -13.53 3.13
C ALA A 24 16.83 -14.29 3.73
N ALA A 25 16.87 -14.65 5.02
CA ALA A 25 15.77 -15.28 5.73
C ALA A 25 14.54 -14.35 5.77
N HIS A 26 14.74 -13.07 6.11
CA HIS A 26 13.66 -12.06 6.10
C HIS A 26 13.03 -11.93 4.71
N ARG A 27 13.85 -11.85 3.66
CA ARG A 27 13.33 -11.78 2.29
C ARG A 27 12.54 -13.03 1.89
N ALA A 28 12.99 -14.21 2.29
CA ALA A 28 12.27 -15.46 2.06
C ALA A 28 10.89 -15.45 2.75
N VAL A 29 10.81 -14.87 3.96
CA VAL A 29 9.54 -14.67 4.67
C VAL A 29 8.62 -13.74 3.88
N LEU A 30 9.11 -12.59 3.41
CA LEU A 30 8.29 -11.66 2.61
C LEU A 30 7.82 -12.28 1.29
N ASP A 31 8.71 -13.00 0.59
CA ASP A 31 8.36 -13.71 -0.66
C ASP A 31 7.30 -14.80 -0.41
N HIS A 32 7.38 -15.51 0.73
CA HIS A 32 6.39 -16.50 1.12
C HIS A 32 5.02 -15.86 1.41
N LEU A 33 4.98 -14.81 2.22
CA LEU A 33 3.74 -14.08 2.54
C LEU A 33 3.10 -13.49 1.28
N LEU A 34 3.90 -12.92 0.39
CA LEU A 34 3.44 -12.42 -0.90
C LEU A 34 2.80 -13.52 -1.75
N ARG A 35 3.41 -14.71 -1.76
CA ARG A 35 2.90 -15.86 -2.48
C ARG A 35 1.59 -16.37 -1.89
N LEU A 36 1.46 -16.42 -0.55
CA LEU A 36 0.22 -16.80 0.11
C LEU A 36 -0.94 -15.90 -0.30
N VAL A 37 -0.72 -14.59 -0.35
CA VAL A 37 -1.73 -13.64 -0.84
C VAL A 37 -2.04 -13.88 -2.31
N ALA A 38 -1.03 -14.00 -3.16
CA ALA A 38 -1.21 -14.15 -4.60
C ALA A 38 -1.94 -15.45 -5.02
N GLU A 39 -1.77 -16.52 -4.25
CA GLU A 39 -2.38 -17.84 -4.52
C GLU A 39 -3.79 -17.97 -3.95
N HIS A 40 -4.24 -17.02 -3.13
CA HIS A 40 -5.53 -17.08 -2.45
C HIS A 40 -6.52 -16.07 -3.04
N SER A 41 -7.57 -16.54 -3.69
CA SER A 41 -8.74 -15.71 -4.03
C SER A 41 -9.66 -15.62 -2.78
N PRO A 42 -10.18 -14.45 -2.41
CA PRO A 42 -10.11 -13.16 -3.12
C PRO A 42 -8.87 -12.31 -2.81
N LEU A 43 -8.04 -12.61 -1.79
CA LEU A 43 -6.96 -11.71 -1.35
C LEU A 43 -6.05 -11.23 -2.49
N GLY A 44 -5.65 -12.15 -3.39
CA GLY A 44 -4.76 -11.81 -4.51
C GLY A 44 -5.42 -10.92 -5.57
N GLU A 45 -6.75 -10.92 -5.63
CA GLU A 45 -7.53 -10.11 -6.56
C GLU A 45 -7.90 -8.75 -5.97
N ASP A 46 -8.08 -8.67 -4.65
CA ASP A 46 -8.57 -7.47 -3.99
C ASP A 46 -7.43 -6.56 -3.53
N LEU A 47 -6.35 -7.14 -3.00
CA LEU A 47 -5.26 -6.36 -2.44
C LEU A 47 -4.34 -5.76 -3.51
N VAL A 48 -3.85 -4.55 -3.27
CA VAL A 48 -2.89 -3.86 -4.14
C VAL A 48 -1.59 -3.64 -3.36
N LEU A 49 -0.51 -4.30 -3.78
CA LEU A 49 0.80 -4.17 -3.16
C LEU A 49 1.49 -2.91 -3.62
N ARG A 50 2.02 -2.12 -2.69
CA ARG A 50 2.85 -0.94 -2.97
C ARG A 50 4.21 -1.04 -2.26
N GLY A 51 4.97 0.04 -2.29
CA GLY A 51 6.20 0.16 -1.49
C GLY A 51 7.42 -0.52 -2.10
N SER A 52 8.38 -0.81 -1.24
CA SER A 52 9.72 -1.27 -1.67
C SER A 52 9.73 -2.66 -2.30
N MET A 53 8.76 -3.52 -1.95
CA MET A 53 8.70 -4.88 -2.48
C MET A 53 8.48 -4.92 -4.00
N VAL A 54 7.78 -3.91 -4.54
CA VAL A 54 7.47 -3.83 -5.98
C VAL A 54 8.66 -3.31 -6.78
N MET A 55 9.58 -2.57 -6.17
CA MET A 55 10.69 -1.89 -6.84
C MET A 55 11.53 -2.84 -7.71
N SER A 56 11.80 -4.05 -7.23
CA SER A 56 12.60 -5.03 -7.98
C SER A 56 11.99 -5.44 -9.32
N ALA A 57 10.68 -5.29 -9.50
CA ALA A 57 10.02 -5.56 -10.77
C ALA A 57 10.26 -4.47 -11.82
N TRP A 58 10.54 -3.24 -11.39
CA TRP A 58 10.67 -2.07 -12.26
C TRP A 58 12.12 -1.63 -12.48
N VAL A 59 12.94 -1.68 -11.42
CA VAL A 59 14.34 -1.21 -11.47
C VAL A 59 15.35 -2.35 -11.32
N GLY A 60 14.89 -3.59 -11.24
CA GLY A 60 15.75 -4.78 -11.22
C GLY A 60 16.65 -4.86 -10.00
N ALA A 61 17.94 -5.14 -10.23
CA ALA A 61 18.93 -5.38 -9.19
C ALA A 61 19.31 -4.12 -8.38
N GLU A 62 18.97 -2.94 -8.84
CA GLU A 62 19.24 -1.68 -8.15
C GLU A 62 18.21 -1.40 -7.04
N ALA A 63 17.12 -2.15 -7.01
CA ALA A 63 16.15 -2.07 -5.92
C ALA A 63 16.80 -2.41 -4.59
N ARG A 64 16.55 -1.59 -3.57
CA ARG A 64 16.94 -1.93 -2.19
C ARG A 64 16.16 -3.12 -1.67
N ASP A 65 16.71 -3.81 -0.67
CA ASP A 65 15.99 -4.88 0.02
C ASP A 65 14.69 -4.34 0.65
N PRO A 66 13.54 -4.98 0.41
CA PRO A 66 12.29 -4.59 1.06
C PRO A 66 12.33 -4.91 2.56
N ALA A 67 11.73 -4.04 3.37
CA ALA A 67 11.63 -4.22 4.82
C ALA A 67 10.27 -4.76 5.26
N ASP A 68 9.25 -4.56 4.45
CA ASP A 68 7.85 -4.77 4.77
C ASP A 68 7.01 -5.06 3.52
N LEU A 69 5.75 -5.43 3.72
CA LEU A 69 4.73 -5.53 2.68
C LEU A 69 3.65 -4.47 2.95
N ASP A 70 3.56 -3.50 2.08
CA ASP A 70 2.56 -2.44 2.17
C ASP A 70 1.39 -2.75 1.23
N TRP A 71 0.22 -3.01 1.81
CA TRP A 71 -0.99 -3.31 1.08
C TRP A 71 -1.98 -2.15 1.13
N ILE A 72 -2.59 -1.86 0.01
CA ILE A 72 -3.80 -1.06 -0.06
C ILE A 72 -4.96 -2.05 -0.09
N VAL A 73 -5.93 -1.83 0.79
CA VAL A 73 -7.22 -2.50 0.79
C VAL A 73 -8.19 -1.57 0.05
N PRO A 74 -8.43 -1.80 -1.25
CA PRO A 74 -9.35 -0.96 -1.99
C PRO A 74 -10.73 -1.05 -1.37
N GLN A 75 -11.43 0.07 -1.35
CA GLN A 75 -12.85 0.03 -1.02
C GLN A 75 -13.59 -0.79 -2.07
N PRO A 76 -14.58 -1.59 -1.67
CA PRO A 76 -15.35 -2.38 -2.64
C PRO A 76 -15.98 -1.44 -3.67
N LEU A 77 -15.81 -1.79 -4.94
CA LEU A 77 -16.32 -0.99 -6.06
C LEU A 77 -17.82 -1.14 -6.26
N LEU A 78 -18.37 -2.24 -5.77
CA LEU A 78 -19.77 -2.56 -5.84
C LEU A 78 -20.37 -2.32 -4.47
N VAL A 79 -21.13 -1.26 -4.38
CA VAL A 79 -21.94 -1.03 -3.20
C VAL A 79 -23.13 -1.97 -3.28
N PRO A 80 -23.36 -2.82 -2.29
CA PRO A 80 -24.56 -3.62 -2.21
C PRO A 80 -25.76 -2.70 -2.25
N VAL A 81 -26.76 -3.13 -2.98
CA VAL A 81 -27.95 -2.33 -3.15
C VAL A 81 -28.98 -2.82 -2.17
N ASP A 82 -29.31 -1.99 -1.22
CA ASP A 82 -30.54 -2.14 -0.47
C ASP A 82 -31.68 -1.45 -1.22
N PRO A 83 -32.66 -2.18 -1.76
CA PRO A 83 -33.81 -1.57 -2.43
C PRO A 83 -34.64 -0.66 -1.52
N ALA A 84 -34.55 -0.85 -0.18
CA ALA A 84 -35.25 -0.02 0.79
C ALA A 84 -34.55 1.35 1.00
N HIS A 85 -33.25 1.45 0.65
CA HIS A 85 -32.45 2.65 0.80
C HIS A 85 -31.75 2.97 -0.53
N PRO A 86 -32.42 3.52 -1.53
CA PRO A 86 -31.86 3.74 -2.86
C PRO A 86 -30.69 4.73 -2.89
N TYR A 87 -30.52 5.55 -1.86
CA TYR A 87 -29.46 6.56 -1.79
C TYR A 87 -28.44 6.36 -0.65
N PRO A 88 -28.35 5.22 0.04
CA PRO A 88 -27.49 5.11 1.20
C PRO A 88 -26.00 5.08 0.85
N TYR A 89 -25.68 5.14 -0.44
CA TYR A 89 -24.35 4.87 -0.94
C TYR A 89 -23.60 6.10 -1.43
N VAL A 90 -24.23 7.26 -1.33
CA VAL A 90 -23.64 8.52 -1.75
C VAL A 90 -23.52 9.44 -0.55
N ASP A 91 -22.30 9.76 -0.15
CA ASP A 91 -22.05 10.83 0.80
C ASP A 91 -22.30 12.18 0.13
N GLY A 92 -22.84 13.13 0.86
CA GLY A 92 -23.22 14.42 0.27
C GLY A 92 -24.50 14.36 -0.54
N LEU A 93 -25.56 13.78 0.03
CA LEU A 93 -26.93 13.73 -0.53
C LEU A 93 -27.39 15.06 -1.15
N GLU A 94 -26.90 16.17 -0.66
CA GLU A 94 -27.20 17.51 -1.19
C GLU A 94 -26.76 17.65 -2.66
N SER A 95 -25.63 17.06 -3.01
CA SER A 95 -25.11 17.07 -4.38
C SER A 95 -25.93 16.17 -5.29
N VAL A 96 -26.40 15.04 -4.79
CA VAL A 96 -27.26 14.09 -5.52
C VAL A 96 -28.66 14.67 -5.72
N GLN A 97 -29.20 15.39 -4.75
CA GLN A 97 -30.51 16.05 -4.85
C GLN A 97 -30.58 17.16 -5.89
N GLN A 98 -29.46 17.63 -6.38
CA GLN A 98 -29.41 18.59 -7.49
C GLN A 98 -29.69 17.94 -8.85
N TRP A 99 -29.65 16.61 -8.93
CA TRP A 99 -29.99 15.89 -10.14
C TRP A 99 -31.52 15.64 -10.18
N PRO A 100 -32.22 16.05 -11.23
CA PRO A 100 -33.68 15.90 -11.29
C PRO A 100 -34.12 14.46 -11.02
N GLU A 101 -33.42 13.48 -11.58
CA GLU A 101 -33.74 12.07 -11.46
C GLU A 101 -33.58 11.58 -10.00
N ALA A 102 -32.59 12.05 -9.30
CA ALA A 102 -32.37 11.70 -7.91
C ALA A 102 -33.34 12.42 -6.96
N ALA A 103 -33.68 13.69 -7.25
CA ALA A 103 -34.64 14.47 -6.48
C ALA A 103 -36.06 13.90 -6.54
N ASP A 104 -36.44 13.29 -7.65
CA ASP A 104 -37.74 12.64 -7.82
C ASP A 104 -37.78 11.20 -7.28
N GLY A 105 -36.75 10.76 -6.57
CA GLY A 105 -36.62 9.38 -6.09
C GLY A 105 -36.27 8.42 -7.21
N ALA A 106 -35.57 8.91 -8.21
CA ALA A 106 -35.09 8.08 -9.31
C ALA A 106 -34.22 6.95 -8.83
N GLU A 107 -34.32 5.89 -9.53
CA GLU A 107 -33.68 4.69 -9.23
C GLU A 107 -32.14 4.85 -9.34
N ARG A 108 -31.48 4.16 -8.52
CA ARG A 108 -30.06 4.15 -8.38
C ARG A 108 -29.26 3.93 -9.68
N TYR A 109 -29.79 3.19 -10.67
CA TYR A 109 -29.13 3.03 -11.95
C TYR A 109 -29.12 4.29 -12.81
N GLU A 110 -29.91 5.29 -12.51
CA GLU A 110 -29.80 6.58 -13.18
C GLU A 110 -28.49 7.28 -12.81
N ILE A 111 -28.05 7.15 -11.56
CA ILE A 111 -26.72 7.59 -11.12
C ILE A 111 -25.62 6.79 -11.84
N TRP A 112 -25.80 5.48 -11.96
CA TRP A 112 -24.88 4.62 -12.69
C TRP A 112 -24.79 4.96 -14.18
N LYS A 113 -25.91 5.23 -14.80
CA LYS A 113 -25.95 5.65 -16.22
C LYS A 113 -25.23 6.97 -16.43
N PHE A 114 -25.42 7.92 -15.51
CA PHE A 114 -24.72 9.20 -15.57
C PHE A 114 -23.22 9.01 -15.50
N GLU A 115 -22.73 8.23 -14.56
CA GLU A 115 -21.32 7.90 -14.44
C GLU A 115 -20.79 7.16 -15.67
N GLU A 116 -21.50 6.19 -16.16
CA GLU A 116 -21.15 5.45 -17.37
C GLU A 116 -21.08 6.35 -18.59
N PHE A 117 -21.99 7.29 -18.70
CA PHE A 117 -22.02 8.29 -19.77
C PHE A 117 -20.85 9.26 -19.66
N ASP A 118 -20.59 9.81 -18.48
CA ASP A 118 -19.54 10.80 -18.23
C ASP A 118 -18.14 10.21 -18.40
N THR A 119 -17.99 8.92 -18.16
CA THR A 119 -16.72 8.21 -18.31
C THR A 119 -16.52 7.56 -19.68
N GLY A 120 -17.44 7.75 -20.61
CA GLY A 120 -17.37 7.16 -21.96
C GLY A 120 -17.49 5.62 -21.96
N GLY A 121 -18.27 5.08 -21.04
CA GLY A 121 -18.49 3.64 -20.91
C GLY A 121 -17.46 2.90 -20.04
N LEU A 122 -16.50 3.62 -19.48
CA LEU A 122 -15.63 3.08 -18.45
C LEU A 122 -16.36 3.16 -17.11
N ARG A 123 -16.50 2.04 -16.42
CA ARG A 123 -17.03 2.05 -15.06
C ARG A 123 -16.07 2.83 -14.16
N PRO A 124 -16.50 3.97 -13.59
CA PRO A 124 -15.64 4.71 -12.70
C PRO A 124 -15.38 3.88 -11.44
N MET A 125 -14.11 3.77 -11.09
CA MET A 125 -13.69 3.22 -9.81
C MET A 125 -13.85 4.23 -8.67
N VAL A 126 -14.17 5.46 -9.03
CA VAL A 126 -14.30 6.61 -8.13
C VAL A 126 -15.49 7.41 -8.58
N PRO A 127 -16.38 7.83 -7.69
CA PRO A 127 -17.49 8.70 -8.06
C PRO A 127 -16.97 10.02 -8.65
N PRO A 128 -17.78 10.74 -9.42
CA PRO A 128 -17.46 12.07 -9.93
C PRO A 128 -16.95 12.99 -8.83
N ASP A 129 -16.11 13.97 -9.19
CA ASP A 129 -15.57 14.94 -8.23
C ASP A 129 -16.71 15.59 -7.42
N GLY A 130 -16.62 15.47 -6.09
CA GLY A 130 -17.61 16.00 -5.14
C GLY A 130 -18.69 15.00 -4.69
N LEU A 131 -18.66 13.76 -5.18
CA LEU A 131 -19.49 12.68 -4.68
C LEU A 131 -18.62 11.62 -4.03
N HIS A 132 -19.10 11.07 -2.94
CA HIS A 132 -18.44 9.99 -2.21
C HIS A 132 -19.44 8.85 -2.00
N TRP A 133 -19.05 7.63 -2.36
CA TRP A 133 -19.85 6.46 -2.10
C TRP A 133 -19.80 6.09 -0.63
N VAL A 134 -20.97 5.99 0.01
CA VAL A 134 -21.10 5.53 1.40
C VAL A 134 -21.42 4.05 1.40
N PHE A 135 -20.72 3.31 2.24
CA PHE A 135 -20.99 1.89 2.46
C PHE A 135 -21.79 1.70 3.75
N GLU A 136 -22.98 1.14 3.67
CA GLU A 136 -23.48 0.41 4.81
C GLU A 136 -22.68 -0.88 4.92
N ALA A 137 -22.00 -1.05 6.04
CA ALA A 137 -21.18 -2.21 6.27
C ALA A 137 -22.07 -3.47 6.29
N GLU A 138 -22.10 -4.21 5.18
CA GLU A 138 -22.38 -5.63 5.32
C GLU A 138 -21.33 -6.25 6.22
N PRO A 139 -21.69 -7.30 7.01
CA PRO A 139 -20.75 -7.95 7.90
C PRO A 139 -19.52 -8.33 7.09
N GLU A 140 -18.41 -7.69 7.43
CA GLU A 140 -17.14 -7.81 6.73
C GLU A 140 -16.85 -9.28 6.45
N GLU A 141 -16.69 -9.64 5.21
CA GLU A 141 -15.86 -10.77 4.87
C GLU A 141 -14.57 -10.65 5.68
N ARG A 142 -14.11 -11.77 6.20
CA ARG A 142 -12.98 -11.83 7.13
C ARG A 142 -11.87 -10.84 6.75
N PRO A 143 -11.45 -9.93 7.66
CA PRO A 143 -10.47 -8.90 7.35
C PRO A 143 -9.20 -9.49 6.71
N PRO A 144 -8.61 -8.84 5.70
CA PRO A 144 -7.48 -9.39 4.93
C PRO A 144 -6.31 -9.88 5.79
N HIS A 145 -5.98 -9.15 6.86
CA HIS A 145 -4.90 -9.54 7.77
C HIS A 145 -5.22 -10.82 8.56
N LEU A 146 -6.49 -11.06 8.91
CA LEU A 146 -6.91 -12.29 9.58
C LEU A 146 -6.97 -13.47 8.59
N ALA A 147 -7.46 -13.25 7.39
CA ALA A 147 -7.44 -14.25 6.34
C ALA A 147 -6.01 -14.69 6.02
N LEU A 148 -5.07 -13.75 5.93
CA LEU A 148 -3.65 -14.08 5.74
C LEU A 148 -3.07 -14.89 6.92
N LEU A 149 -3.43 -14.57 8.17
CA LEU A 149 -2.99 -15.36 9.33
C LEU A 149 -3.46 -16.81 9.28
N ASP A 150 -4.65 -17.07 8.75
CA ASP A 150 -5.13 -18.44 8.57
C ASP A 150 -4.28 -19.18 7.53
N LEU A 151 -3.93 -18.53 6.42
CA LEU A 151 -3.04 -19.10 5.41
C LEU A 151 -1.64 -19.37 5.96
N VAL A 152 -1.09 -18.48 6.78
CA VAL A 152 0.21 -18.69 7.45
C VAL A 152 0.12 -19.86 8.43
N ARG A 153 -1.01 -20.02 9.13
CA ARG A 153 -1.21 -21.16 10.05
C ARG A 153 -1.19 -22.50 9.31
N GLU A 154 -1.75 -22.54 8.11
CA GLU A 154 -1.72 -23.74 7.25
C GLU A 154 -0.35 -24.00 6.65
N ARG A 155 0.39 -22.95 6.33
CA ARG A 155 1.70 -23.01 5.66
C ARG A 155 2.73 -22.12 6.36
N PRO A 156 3.20 -22.48 7.58
CA PRO A 156 4.08 -21.63 8.38
C PRO A 156 5.55 -21.61 7.93
N VAL A 157 5.97 -22.55 7.08
CA VAL A 157 7.36 -22.68 6.63
C VAL A 157 7.60 -21.79 5.41
N ALA A 158 8.38 -20.73 5.58
CA ALA A 158 8.70 -19.78 4.50
C ALA A 158 9.82 -20.30 3.59
N ALA A 159 10.83 -20.94 4.17
CA ALA A 159 11.94 -21.58 3.48
C ALA A 159 12.50 -22.69 4.36
N PRO A 160 13.38 -23.56 3.86
CA PRO A 160 14.06 -24.55 4.71
C PRO A 160 14.70 -23.89 5.93
N GLY A 161 14.27 -24.30 7.11
CA GLY A 161 14.76 -23.77 8.39
C GLY A 161 14.23 -22.38 8.79
N VAL A 162 13.31 -21.78 8.02
CA VAL A 162 12.68 -20.48 8.33
C VAL A 162 11.19 -20.67 8.57
N VAL A 163 10.72 -20.38 9.78
CA VAL A 163 9.35 -20.65 10.22
C VAL A 163 8.71 -19.40 10.82
N LEU A 164 7.47 -19.12 10.43
CA LEU A 164 6.63 -18.05 10.97
C LEU A 164 5.92 -18.50 12.25
N ASP A 165 5.90 -17.65 13.27
CA ASP A 165 5.15 -17.86 14.50
C ASP A 165 3.80 -17.13 14.47
N VAL A 166 2.76 -17.85 14.05
CA VAL A 166 1.39 -17.32 13.98
C VAL A 166 0.83 -16.97 15.36
N ASN A 167 1.22 -17.71 16.40
CA ASN A 167 0.72 -17.47 17.75
C ASN A 167 1.33 -16.20 18.37
N GLY A 168 2.52 -15.82 17.93
CA GLY A 168 3.17 -14.56 18.29
C GLY A 168 2.73 -13.37 17.42
N ALA A 169 1.85 -13.58 16.44
CA ALA A 169 1.39 -12.51 15.56
C ALA A 169 0.59 -11.44 16.32
N ARG A 170 0.84 -10.18 15.99
CA ARG A 170 0.23 -9.02 16.66
C ARG A 170 -0.38 -8.08 15.62
N PRO A 171 -1.71 -8.02 15.49
CA PRO A 171 -2.38 -6.98 14.75
C PRO A 171 -2.47 -5.70 15.60
N ASP A 172 -2.15 -4.55 14.99
CA ASP A 172 -2.38 -3.22 15.53
C ASP A 172 -3.44 -2.54 14.66
N GLY A 173 -4.66 -2.50 15.15
CA GLY A 173 -5.81 -1.92 14.45
C GLY A 173 -5.95 -0.40 14.63
N ILE A 174 -5.07 0.23 15.42
CA ILE A 174 -5.06 1.68 15.62
C ILE A 174 -4.00 2.33 14.71
N TRP A 175 -3.21 1.49 14.03
CA TRP A 175 -2.16 1.99 13.14
C TRP A 175 -2.77 2.77 11.98
N THR A 176 -2.29 3.98 11.79
CA THR A 176 -2.62 4.84 10.65
C THR A 176 -1.36 5.56 10.19
N TYR A 177 -1.25 5.84 8.92
CA TYR A 177 -0.44 6.98 8.50
C TYR A 177 -1.16 8.23 9.00
N VAL A 178 -0.42 9.21 9.51
CA VAL A 178 -0.96 10.45 10.10
C VAL A 178 -1.95 11.19 9.18
N GLU A 179 -1.98 10.81 7.91
CA GLU A 179 -2.70 11.45 6.81
C GLU A 179 -4.03 10.79 6.45
N TYR A 180 -4.40 9.64 7.06
CA TYR A 180 -5.62 8.92 6.71
C TYR A 180 -6.67 9.02 7.81
N GLU A 181 -7.90 9.34 7.44
CA GLU A 181 -9.03 9.41 8.36
C GLU A 181 -9.40 8.04 8.91
N THR A 182 -9.28 7.00 8.09
CA THR A 182 -9.59 5.63 8.51
C THR A 182 -8.32 4.87 8.91
N PRO A 183 -8.25 4.38 10.15
CA PRO A 183 -7.12 3.58 10.59
C PRO A 183 -6.95 2.31 9.75
N GLY A 184 -5.71 2.05 9.34
CA GLY A 184 -5.32 0.79 8.77
C GLY A 184 -5.04 -0.26 9.85
N VAL A 185 -4.49 -1.39 9.42
CA VAL A 185 -4.01 -2.44 10.32
C VAL A 185 -2.55 -2.74 10.01
N ARG A 186 -1.69 -2.70 11.03
CA ARG A 186 -0.34 -3.24 10.96
C ARG A 186 -0.35 -4.64 11.55
N LEU A 187 0.06 -5.62 10.76
CA LEU A 187 0.26 -6.98 11.22
C LEU A 187 1.76 -7.26 11.36
N THR A 188 2.19 -7.64 12.55
CA THR A 188 3.57 -8.09 12.80
C THR A 188 3.57 -9.58 13.07
N ILE A 189 4.30 -10.35 12.28
CA ILE A 189 4.44 -11.81 12.43
C ILE A 189 5.90 -12.13 12.76
N PRO A 190 6.19 -12.65 13.96
CA PRO A 190 7.51 -13.14 14.30
C PRO A 190 7.91 -14.32 13.42
N TRP A 191 9.21 -14.46 13.17
CA TRP A 191 9.77 -15.62 12.50
C TRP A 191 11.09 -16.04 13.15
N ALA A 192 11.43 -17.30 13.01
CA ALA A 192 12.67 -17.88 13.48
C ALA A 192 13.39 -18.61 12.36
N ALA A 193 14.71 -18.56 12.38
CA ALA A 193 15.55 -19.36 11.50
C ALA A 193 16.70 -19.97 12.32
N GLU A 194 17.12 -21.19 11.96
CA GLU A 194 18.16 -21.88 12.66
C GLU A 194 19.49 -21.10 12.61
N GLY A 195 20.10 -20.89 13.78
CA GLY A 195 21.38 -20.16 13.91
C GLY A 195 21.28 -18.65 13.72
N LEU A 196 20.08 -18.10 13.59
CA LEU A 196 19.84 -16.65 13.48
C LEU A 196 18.98 -16.15 14.65
N PRO A 197 19.11 -14.88 15.06
CA PRO A 197 18.14 -14.31 15.97
C PRO A 197 16.75 -14.26 15.32
N PRO A 198 15.71 -14.28 16.16
CA PRO A 198 14.36 -14.11 15.68
C PRO A 198 14.20 -12.75 14.98
N GLY A 199 13.38 -12.74 13.94
CA GLY A 199 13.00 -11.54 13.22
C GLY A 199 11.49 -11.33 13.23
N GLU A 200 11.06 -10.23 12.64
CA GLU A 200 9.65 -9.89 12.48
C GLU A 200 9.38 -9.48 11.03
N ALA A 201 8.31 -9.99 10.47
CA ALA A 201 7.76 -9.51 9.22
C ALA A 201 6.62 -8.51 9.52
N ARG A 202 6.63 -7.36 8.87
CA ARG A 202 5.61 -6.34 9.00
C ARG A 202 4.80 -6.25 7.72
N LEU A 203 3.49 -6.19 7.90
CA LEU A 203 2.54 -6.02 6.81
C LEU A 203 1.58 -4.89 7.19
N ASP A 204 1.52 -3.88 6.37
CA ASP A 204 0.66 -2.73 6.56
C ASP A 204 -0.52 -2.82 5.58
N PHE A 205 -1.74 -2.77 6.11
CA PHE A 205 -2.98 -2.79 5.36
C PHE A 205 -3.62 -1.40 5.48
N ALA A 206 -3.34 -0.54 4.51
CA ALA A 206 -3.91 0.80 4.46
C ALA A 206 -5.31 0.77 3.85
N ARG A 207 -6.26 1.43 4.52
CA ARG A 207 -7.59 1.74 3.99
C ARG A 207 -7.59 3.17 3.47
N ASP A 208 -8.53 3.49 2.61
CA ASP A 208 -8.77 4.84 2.08
C ASP A 208 -7.60 5.46 1.28
N GLU A 209 -6.61 4.65 0.89
CA GLU A 209 -5.59 5.11 -0.03
C GLU A 209 -6.18 5.27 -1.45
N PRO A 210 -6.26 6.49 -1.96
CA PRO A 210 -6.84 6.70 -3.28
C PRO A 210 -5.95 6.11 -4.38
N LEU A 211 -6.57 5.34 -5.26
CA LEU A 211 -5.95 4.79 -6.46
C LEU A 211 -6.39 5.60 -7.68
N PRO A 212 -5.69 6.70 -8.03
CA PRO A 212 -6.07 7.56 -9.15
C PRO A 212 -5.91 6.90 -10.52
N GLU A 213 -5.28 5.74 -10.58
CA GLU A 213 -5.14 4.89 -11.75
C GLU A 213 -5.44 3.44 -11.37
N LEU A 214 -5.93 2.68 -12.34
CA LEU A 214 -6.20 1.25 -12.12
C LEU A 214 -4.92 0.50 -11.78
N PRO A 215 -4.95 -0.41 -10.79
CA PRO A 215 -3.85 -1.29 -10.51
C PRO A 215 -3.52 -2.18 -11.71
N VAL A 216 -2.24 -2.50 -11.84
CA VAL A 216 -1.72 -3.39 -12.88
C VAL A 216 -1.17 -4.68 -12.28
N TRP A 217 -1.24 -5.78 -13.03
CA TRP A 217 -0.62 -7.03 -12.63
C TRP A 217 0.89 -6.94 -12.82
N THR A 218 1.65 -7.11 -11.73
CA THR A 218 3.11 -7.01 -11.73
C THR A 218 3.74 -8.31 -11.25
N ALA A 219 4.71 -8.78 -12.01
CA ALA A 219 5.45 -10.02 -11.73
C ALA A 219 6.71 -9.70 -10.91
N ILE A 220 6.65 -9.88 -9.60
CA ILE A 220 7.72 -9.57 -8.66
C ILE A 220 8.71 -10.72 -8.59
N PRO A 221 10.01 -10.50 -8.85
CA PRO A 221 11.04 -11.55 -8.76
C PRO A 221 11.17 -12.08 -7.33
N ARG A 222 11.26 -13.40 -7.18
CA ARG A 222 11.61 -14.03 -5.90
C ARG A 222 13.11 -14.02 -5.70
N ALA A 223 13.55 -13.81 -4.47
CA ALA A 223 14.97 -13.74 -4.16
C ALA A 223 15.72 -15.06 -4.36
N ASP A 224 15.02 -16.19 -4.25
CA ASP A 224 15.59 -17.53 -4.47
C ASP A 224 15.76 -17.91 -5.94
N GLY A 225 15.36 -17.03 -6.87
CA GLY A 225 15.39 -17.27 -8.30
C GLY A 225 14.38 -18.30 -8.80
N SER A 226 13.46 -18.80 -7.95
CA SER A 226 12.47 -19.84 -8.31
C SER A 226 11.34 -19.32 -9.22
N GLY A 227 11.42 -18.05 -9.63
CA GLY A 227 10.43 -17.43 -10.52
C GLY A 227 9.91 -16.09 -10.01
N ARG A 228 8.64 -15.81 -10.29
CA ARG A 228 7.98 -14.54 -9.96
C ARG A 228 6.65 -14.78 -9.27
N THR A 229 6.25 -13.86 -8.42
CA THR A 229 4.91 -13.81 -7.83
C THR A 229 4.14 -12.66 -8.47
N VAL A 230 2.96 -12.96 -9.02
CA VAL A 230 2.15 -11.95 -9.73
C VAL A 230 1.09 -11.41 -8.78
N VAL A 231 1.07 -10.10 -8.58
CA VAL A 231 0.11 -9.39 -7.73
C VAL A 231 -0.31 -8.08 -8.37
N ARG A 232 -1.40 -7.52 -7.90
CA ARG A 232 -1.84 -6.17 -8.30
C ARG A 232 -0.97 -5.12 -7.63
N THR A 233 -0.54 -4.13 -8.39
CA THR A 233 0.26 -3.01 -7.89
C THR A 233 -0.17 -1.70 -8.55
N PRO A 234 0.08 -0.53 -7.95
CA PRO A 234 0.08 0.72 -8.72
C PRO A 234 1.13 0.63 -9.82
N GLY A 235 0.93 1.35 -10.90
CA GLY A 235 1.97 1.45 -11.92
C GLY A 235 3.21 2.23 -11.42
N PRO A 236 4.36 2.13 -12.11
CA PRO A 236 5.59 2.82 -11.71
C PRO A 236 5.43 4.35 -11.67
N ALA A 237 4.62 4.92 -12.55
CA ALA A 237 4.33 6.36 -12.55
C ALA A 237 3.57 6.82 -11.30
N LEU A 238 2.57 6.06 -10.86
CA LEU A 238 1.83 6.36 -9.63
C LEU A 238 2.72 6.17 -8.40
N SER A 239 3.54 5.13 -8.38
CA SER A 239 4.51 4.91 -7.31
C SER A 239 5.52 6.06 -7.20
N LEU A 240 6.01 6.58 -8.33
CA LEU A 240 6.86 7.77 -8.32
C LEU A 240 6.10 9.00 -7.81
N ALA A 241 4.86 9.21 -8.24
CA ALA A 241 4.07 10.35 -7.78
C ALA A 241 3.86 10.34 -6.26
N TRP A 242 3.60 9.18 -5.65
CA TRP A 242 3.52 9.04 -4.19
C TRP A 242 4.86 9.28 -3.50
N LYS A 243 5.96 8.74 -4.04
CA LYS A 243 7.29 9.01 -3.47
C LYS A 243 7.61 10.51 -3.45
N LEU A 244 7.27 11.23 -4.52
CA LEU A 244 7.43 12.68 -4.59
C LEU A 244 6.53 13.41 -3.57
N LEU A 245 5.30 12.95 -3.39
CA LEU A 245 4.40 13.48 -2.38
C LEU A 245 4.97 13.28 -0.98
N TRP A 246 5.40 12.06 -0.62
CA TRP A 246 5.97 11.78 0.70
C TRP A 246 7.26 12.57 0.96
N LEU A 247 8.14 12.69 -0.04
CA LEU A 247 9.31 13.55 0.08
C LEU A 247 8.93 15.01 0.35
N HIS A 248 7.90 15.52 -0.32
CA HIS A 248 7.39 16.86 -0.10
C HIS A 248 6.83 17.03 1.32
N THR A 249 5.99 16.10 1.77
CA THR A 249 5.37 16.10 3.09
C THR A 249 6.42 15.99 4.20
N ASP A 250 7.36 15.04 4.08
CA ASP A 250 8.45 14.87 5.06
C ASP A 250 9.31 16.16 5.17
N CYS A 251 9.65 16.77 4.03
CA CYS A 251 10.39 18.04 4.06
C CYS A 251 9.61 19.18 4.72
N ALA A 252 8.31 19.22 4.51
CA ALA A 252 7.46 20.27 5.08
C ALA A 252 7.21 20.06 6.58
N SER A 253 7.04 18.82 7.05
CA SER A 253 6.73 18.51 8.45
C SER A 253 7.98 18.30 9.33
N GLU A 254 8.98 17.58 8.80
CA GLU A 254 10.18 17.18 9.56
C GLU A 254 11.43 18.00 9.19
N GLY A 255 11.36 18.83 8.15
CA GLY A 255 12.49 19.60 7.63
C GLY A 255 13.51 18.76 6.82
N HIS A 256 13.29 17.47 6.65
CA HIS A 256 14.17 16.58 5.88
C HIS A 256 13.39 15.41 5.28
N ALA A 257 13.83 14.96 4.12
CA ALA A 257 13.27 13.80 3.44
C ALA A 257 13.95 12.50 3.91
N ARG A 258 13.22 11.40 3.90
CA ARG A 258 13.78 10.08 4.19
C ARG A 258 14.64 9.60 3.02
N ALA A 259 15.89 9.27 3.29
CA ALA A 259 16.86 8.85 2.27
C ALA A 259 16.37 7.67 1.42
N LYS A 260 15.63 6.72 2.02
CA LYS A 260 15.07 5.56 1.31
C LYS A 260 14.06 5.97 0.24
N ASP A 261 13.22 6.98 0.53
CA ASP A 261 12.19 7.43 -0.40
C ASP A 261 12.77 8.27 -1.53
N LEU A 262 13.82 9.04 -1.24
CA LEU A 262 14.59 9.75 -2.25
C LEU A 262 15.30 8.76 -3.20
N TYR A 263 15.95 7.75 -2.65
CA TYR A 263 16.62 6.72 -3.45
C TYR A 263 15.63 6.00 -4.40
N ASP A 264 14.51 5.52 -3.86
CA ASP A 264 13.47 4.86 -4.64
C ASP A 264 12.88 5.81 -5.71
N ALA A 265 12.68 7.10 -5.39
CA ALA A 265 12.16 8.08 -6.35
C ALA A 265 13.13 8.34 -7.51
N VAL A 266 14.43 8.42 -7.24
CA VAL A 266 15.45 8.59 -8.28
C VAL A 266 15.46 7.39 -9.23
N LEU A 267 15.50 6.18 -8.69
CA LEU A 267 15.47 4.96 -9.52
C LEU A 267 14.20 4.87 -10.38
N LEU A 268 13.03 5.21 -9.81
CA LEU A 268 11.79 5.24 -10.58
C LEU A 268 11.80 6.32 -11.66
N ALA A 269 12.37 7.49 -11.38
CA ALA A 269 12.44 8.58 -12.35
C ALA A 269 13.38 8.26 -13.53
N GLU A 270 14.42 7.48 -13.30
CA GLU A 270 15.38 7.03 -14.31
C GLU A 270 14.93 5.79 -15.08
N ALA A 271 13.95 5.04 -14.55
CA ALA A 271 13.45 3.82 -15.19
C ALA A 271 12.65 4.15 -16.46
N GLU A 272 13.00 3.52 -17.59
CA GLU A 272 12.35 3.73 -18.89
C GLU A 272 10.84 3.40 -18.87
N VAL A 273 10.42 2.51 -17.99
CA VAL A 273 9.02 2.12 -17.82
C VAL A 273 8.17 3.19 -17.12
N THR A 274 8.82 4.16 -16.47
CA THR A 274 8.13 5.21 -15.71
C THR A 274 7.82 6.41 -16.60
N ARG A 275 6.53 6.68 -16.77
CA ARG A 275 6.06 7.84 -17.56
C ARG A 275 5.13 8.68 -16.71
N LEU A 276 5.71 9.49 -15.84
CA LEU A 276 4.93 10.37 -14.96
C LEU A 276 4.33 11.52 -15.75
N SER A 277 3.00 11.58 -15.80
CA SER A 277 2.29 12.69 -16.43
C SER A 277 2.05 13.83 -15.43
N PRO A 278 2.06 15.10 -15.89
CA PRO A 278 1.71 16.24 -15.03
C PRO A 278 0.25 16.17 -14.49
N ARG A 279 -0.64 15.47 -15.21
CA ARG A 279 -2.01 15.24 -14.77
C ARG A 279 -2.06 14.30 -13.57
N LEU A 280 -1.35 13.18 -13.62
CA LEU A 280 -1.28 12.22 -12.52
C LEU A 280 -0.65 12.87 -11.28
N LEU A 281 0.47 13.57 -11.46
CA LEU A 281 1.14 14.26 -10.36
C LEU A 281 0.20 15.26 -9.68
N ARG A 282 -0.48 16.11 -10.45
CA ARG A 282 -1.48 17.05 -9.89
C ARG A 282 -2.62 16.34 -9.17
N LYS A 283 -3.09 15.18 -9.67
CA LYS A 283 -4.16 14.40 -9.06
C LYS A 283 -3.73 13.84 -7.70
N VAL A 284 -2.49 13.37 -7.58
CA VAL A 284 -1.92 12.89 -6.31
C VAL A 284 -1.73 14.04 -5.33
N PHE A 285 -1.14 15.16 -5.75
CA PHE A 285 -0.86 16.29 -4.87
C PHE A 285 -2.10 17.07 -4.42
N ARG A 286 -3.20 17.10 -5.20
CA ARG A 286 -4.46 17.74 -4.77
C ARG A 286 -5.10 17.10 -3.55
N ARG A 287 -4.79 15.86 -3.27
CA ARG A 287 -5.31 15.09 -2.13
C ARG A 287 -4.33 15.05 -0.97
N ALA A 288 -3.18 15.75 -1.10
CA ALA A 288 -2.30 15.95 0.03
C ALA A 288 -3.04 16.79 1.09
N PRO A 289 -2.98 16.43 2.38
CA PRO A 289 -3.44 17.30 3.44
C PRO A 289 -2.73 18.64 3.28
N ASP A 290 -3.47 19.74 3.46
CA ASP A 290 -2.87 21.09 3.52
C ASP A 290 -1.84 21.07 4.63
N VAL A 291 -0.58 20.98 4.26
CA VAL A 291 0.53 21.24 5.19
C VAL A 291 0.46 22.71 5.49
N GLY A 292 -0.23 23.04 6.59
CA GLY A 292 -0.57 24.40 6.97
C GLY A 292 0.64 25.31 6.81
N THR A 293 0.48 26.33 6.00
CA THR A 293 1.41 27.46 5.99
C THR A 293 1.49 27.96 7.43
N PRO A 294 2.68 27.99 8.08
CA PRO A 294 2.78 28.55 9.42
C PRO A 294 2.17 29.96 9.40
N ALA A 295 1.25 30.20 10.32
CA ALA A 295 0.68 31.53 10.49
C ALA A 295 1.82 32.53 10.57
N PRO A 296 1.77 33.67 9.86
CA PRO A 296 2.78 34.70 10.02
C PRO A 296 2.79 35.12 11.51
N ASP A 297 3.96 34.98 12.14
CA ASP A 297 4.19 35.49 13.49
C ASP A 297 3.73 36.95 13.54
N ASP A 298 2.73 37.21 14.37
CA ASP A 298 2.32 38.57 14.73
C ASP A 298 3.50 39.21 15.48
N ALA A 299 4.22 40.08 14.77
CA ALA A 299 5.26 40.93 15.31
C ALA A 299 4.66 42.23 15.86
#